data_e0302947bef54bd121ff1126d393473c
#
_entry.id   e0302947bef54bd121ff1126d393473c
#
_cell.length_a   1.000
_cell.length_b   1.000
_cell.length_c   1.000
_cell.angle_alpha   90.00
_cell.angle_beta   90.00
_cell.angle_gamma   90.00
#
_symmetry.space_group_name_H-M   'P 1'
#
loop_
_entity.id
_entity.type
_entity.pdbx_description
1 polymer ?
#
loop_
_entity_poly.entity_id
_entity_poly.type
_entity_poly.pdbx_seq_one_letter_code
_entity_poly.pdbx_strand_id
1 'polypeptide(L)'
;DSCAGRDYEEMKKIIEYSVEIFERWAGKKPDAIRTGNLQADLNTYKAMSELNIPIASNIGLGVWKPDDGELWVEAGRKKIHDVMEVPVFTYMDKDLMGQVPAKSLQITSCSWPEMKYILLKARKKGIENIVVLTHPFEFIKKKNDQYTQMIRNRVNQERLEKLCSFIQEHDQDFTSGD
;
A
#
# COMPACT_ATOMS: atom_id res chain seq x y z
N ASP A 1 -13.70 -0.45 9.45
CA ASP A 1 -14.65 0.48 8.83
C ASP A 1 -13.96 1.22 7.69
N SER A 2 -14.70 1.44 6.58
CA SER A 2 -14.17 2.14 5.40
C SER A 2 -13.99 3.63 5.66
N CYS A 3 -12.93 4.22 5.15
CA CYS A 3 -12.79 5.67 5.07
C CYS A 3 -13.55 6.26 3.86
N ALA A 4 -13.72 5.51 2.79
CA ALA A 4 -14.47 5.97 1.63
C ALA A 4 -15.99 6.00 1.88
N GLY A 5 -16.67 6.96 1.25
CA GLY A 5 -18.12 7.12 1.30
C GLY A 5 -18.66 7.87 2.52
N ARG A 6 -17.78 8.51 3.31
CA ARG A 6 -18.17 9.36 4.43
C ARG A 6 -18.28 10.82 4.00
N ASP A 7 -19.12 11.58 4.69
CA ASP A 7 -19.08 13.02 4.49
C ASP A 7 -17.76 13.63 5.00
N TYR A 8 -17.46 14.83 4.52
CA TYR A 8 -16.18 15.47 4.80
C TYR A 8 -15.96 15.74 6.30
N GLU A 9 -16.99 16.22 7.01
CA GLU A 9 -16.87 16.56 8.43
C GLU A 9 -16.64 15.30 9.31
N GLU A 10 -17.32 14.20 8.98
CA GLU A 10 -17.09 12.91 9.64
C GLU A 10 -15.66 12.41 9.37
N MET A 11 -15.21 12.46 8.10
CA MET A 11 -13.87 12.03 7.73
C MET A 11 -12.79 12.85 8.43
N LYS A 12 -12.93 14.17 8.46
CA LYS A 12 -12.00 15.06 9.14
C LYS A 12 -11.86 14.71 10.63
N LYS A 13 -12.97 14.52 11.34
CA LYS A 13 -12.96 14.11 12.75
C LYS A 13 -12.27 12.78 12.99
N ILE A 14 -12.47 11.80 12.09
CA ILE A 14 -11.81 10.48 12.20
C ILE A 14 -10.30 10.62 12.05
N ILE A 15 -9.84 11.41 11.07
CA ILE A 15 -8.40 11.62 10.86
C ILE A 15 -7.80 12.43 12.01
N GLU A 16 -8.45 13.52 12.48
CA GLU A 16 -8.02 14.30 13.64
C GLU A 16 -7.83 13.39 14.87
N TYR A 17 -8.82 12.59 15.19
CA TYR A 17 -8.74 11.66 16.33
C TYR A 17 -7.62 10.64 16.16
N SER A 18 -7.42 10.13 14.95
CA SER A 18 -6.33 9.18 14.65
C SER A 18 -4.96 9.82 14.82
N VAL A 19 -4.81 11.08 14.38
CA VAL A 19 -3.59 11.88 14.56
C VAL A 19 -3.30 12.11 16.04
N GLU A 20 -4.30 12.49 16.84
CA GLU A 20 -4.13 12.69 18.28
C GLU A 20 -3.67 11.40 19.00
N ILE A 21 -4.24 10.24 18.62
CA ILE A 21 -3.80 8.96 19.20
C ILE A 21 -2.37 8.65 18.82
N PHE A 22 -2.04 8.82 17.54
CA PHE A 22 -0.68 8.58 17.04
C PHE A 22 0.34 9.51 17.74
N GLU A 23 0.02 10.80 17.86
CA GLU A 23 0.88 11.78 18.52
C GLU A 23 1.13 11.45 19.99
N ARG A 24 0.10 10.97 20.70
CA ARG A 24 0.24 10.47 22.09
C ARG A 24 1.17 9.27 22.20
N TRP A 25 1.21 8.39 21.20
CA TRP A 25 2.06 7.20 21.23
C TRP A 25 3.47 7.46 20.68
N ALA A 26 3.57 8.22 19.61
CA ALA A 26 4.82 8.44 18.88
C ALA A 26 5.57 9.71 19.31
N GLY A 27 4.94 10.61 20.07
CA GLY A 27 5.51 11.90 20.47
C GLY A 27 5.63 12.92 19.34
N LYS A 28 5.10 12.61 18.15
CA LYS A 28 5.08 13.50 16.98
C LYS A 28 3.86 13.22 16.12
N LYS A 29 3.45 14.19 15.29
CA LYS A 29 2.41 13.99 14.28
C LYS A 29 2.84 12.97 13.23
N PRO A 30 1.88 12.24 12.61
CA PRO A 30 2.20 11.38 11.49
C PRO A 30 2.56 12.21 10.25
N ASP A 31 3.60 11.81 9.54
CA ASP A 31 3.95 12.37 8.23
C ASP A 31 3.18 11.69 7.09
N ALA A 32 2.63 10.51 7.34
CA ALA A 32 1.92 9.72 6.33
C ALA A 32 0.72 8.98 6.92
N ILE A 33 -0.30 8.77 6.09
CA ILE A 33 -1.46 7.92 6.42
C ILE A 33 -1.66 6.86 5.33
N ARG A 34 -2.00 5.65 5.79
CA ARG A 34 -2.59 4.58 4.97
C ARG A 34 -3.91 4.15 5.59
N THR A 35 -4.98 4.27 4.81
CA THR A 35 -6.32 3.86 5.23
C THR A 35 -6.47 2.34 5.25
N GLY A 36 -7.38 1.84 6.08
CA GLY A 36 -7.73 0.42 6.09
C GLY A 36 -8.28 -0.04 4.73
N ASN A 37 -7.84 -1.21 4.28
CA ASN A 37 -8.20 -1.80 2.98
C ASN A 37 -7.92 -0.90 1.75
N LEU A 38 -7.06 0.11 1.89
CA LEU A 38 -6.77 1.10 0.85
C LEU A 38 -8.03 1.82 0.34
N GLN A 39 -9.02 2.02 1.22
CA GLN A 39 -10.28 2.67 0.90
C GLN A 39 -10.21 4.14 1.30
N ALA A 40 -10.05 5.01 0.31
CA ALA A 40 -10.01 6.45 0.46
C ALA A 40 -10.76 7.14 -0.69
N ASP A 41 -11.37 8.26 -0.43
CA ASP A 41 -12.02 9.13 -1.40
C ASP A 41 -11.43 10.55 -1.34
N LEU A 42 -11.91 11.47 -2.15
CA LEU A 42 -11.41 12.86 -2.17
C LEU A 42 -11.61 13.58 -0.83
N ASN A 43 -12.64 13.24 -0.05
CA ASN A 43 -12.83 13.80 1.29
C ASN A 43 -11.68 13.40 2.23
N THR A 44 -11.15 12.18 2.09
CA THR A 44 -9.99 11.72 2.84
C THR A 44 -8.77 12.59 2.54
N TYR A 45 -8.46 12.85 1.26
CA TYR A 45 -7.32 13.68 0.88
C TYR A 45 -7.50 15.15 1.26
N LYS A 46 -8.72 15.68 1.13
CA LYS A 46 -9.04 17.03 1.58
C LYS A 46 -8.81 17.19 3.09
N ALA A 47 -9.27 16.24 3.90
CA ALA A 47 -9.08 16.25 5.35
C ALA A 47 -7.59 16.12 5.72
N MET A 48 -6.83 15.24 5.05
CA MET A 48 -5.38 15.12 5.25
C MET A 48 -4.65 16.42 4.92
N SER A 49 -5.01 17.08 3.82
CA SER A 49 -4.45 18.37 3.40
C SER A 49 -4.66 19.45 4.46
N GLU A 50 -5.89 19.61 4.96
CA GLU A 50 -6.21 20.60 6.01
C GLU A 50 -5.51 20.31 7.35
N LEU A 51 -5.25 19.04 7.65
CA LEU A 51 -4.53 18.61 8.85
C LEU A 51 -3.00 18.61 8.69
N ASN A 52 -2.50 19.07 7.53
CA ASN A 52 -1.09 19.13 7.18
C ASN A 52 -0.40 17.75 7.26
N ILE A 53 -1.04 16.71 6.73
CA ILE A 53 -0.48 15.38 6.57
C ILE A 53 -0.02 15.24 5.12
N PRO A 54 1.28 15.33 4.84
CA PRO A 54 1.76 15.54 3.48
C PRO A 54 1.78 14.30 2.60
N ILE A 55 1.76 13.10 3.18
CA ILE A 55 1.96 11.85 2.43
C ILE A 55 0.79 10.90 2.65
N ALA A 56 0.36 10.25 1.57
CA ALA A 56 -0.61 9.16 1.57
C ALA A 56 -0.08 7.94 0.82
N SER A 57 -0.53 6.77 1.20
CA SER A 57 -0.39 5.54 0.44
C SER A 57 -1.71 4.75 0.51
N ASN A 58 -2.76 5.39 0.03
CA ASN A 58 -4.14 4.95 0.20
C ASN A 58 -4.71 4.22 -1.01
N ILE A 59 -4.01 4.24 -2.14
CA ILE A 59 -4.49 3.69 -3.41
C ILE A 59 -3.80 2.35 -3.69
N GLY A 60 -4.59 1.36 -4.09
CA GLY A 60 -4.12 0.07 -4.58
C GLY A 60 -5.21 -0.58 -5.40
N LEU A 61 -5.24 -0.28 -6.71
CA LEU A 61 -6.37 -0.58 -7.60
C LEU A 61 -6.66 -2.09 -7.77
N GLY A 62 -5.73 -2.94 -7.39
CA GLY A 62 -5.94 -4.39 -7.33
C GLY A 62 -6.57 -4.87 -6.00
N VAL A 63 -6.71 -3.98 -5.01
CA VAL A 63 -7.38 -4.25 -3.72
C VAL A 63 -8.74 -3.59 -3.67
N TRP A 64 -8.78 -2.31 -3.98
CA TRP A 64 -10.01 -1.52 -4.02
C TRP A 64 -9.94 -0.48 -5.14
N LYS A 65 -11.05 -0.30 -5.85
CA LYS A 65 -11.15 0.63 -6.96
C LYS A 65 -12.05 1.79 -6.55
N PRO A 66 -11.52 3.01 -6.43
CA PRO A 66 -12.31 4.19 -6.12
C PRO A 66 -13.25 4.55 -7.26
N ASP A 67 -14.38 5.17 -6.93
CA ASP A 67 -15.35 5.65 -7.92
C ASP A 67 -14.81 6.86 -8.70
N ASP A 68 -14.00 7.70 -8.04
CA ASP A 68 -13.42 8.88 -8.66
C ASP A 68 -12.17 8.52 -9.46
N GLY A 69 -12.20 8.86 -10.76
CA GLY A 69 -11.07 8.62 -11.68
C GLY A 69 -9.82 9.42 -11.34
N GLU A 70 -9.93 10.51 -10.59
CA GLU A 70 -8.76 11.22 -10.08
C GLU A 70 -7.88 10.34 -9.18
N LEU A 71 -8.47 9.38 -8.50
CA LEU A 71 -7.80 8.41 -7.62
C LEU A 71 -7.27 7.18 -8.35
N TRP A 72 -7.39 7.09 -9.66
CA TRP A 72 -6.87 5.96 -10.43
C TRP A 72 -5.38 6.14 -10.71
N VAL A 73 -4.56 5.78 -9.73
CA VAL A 73 -3.09 5.87 -9.78
C VAL A 73 -2.49 4.48 -9.59
N GLU A 74 -1.83 3.98 -10.63
CA GLU A 74 -1.26 2.63 -10.62
C GLU A 74 0.14 2.57 -9.99
N ALA A 75 0.92 3.65 -10.14
CA ALA A 75 2.33 3.70 -9.75
C ALA A 75 2.85 5.14 -9.67
N GLY A 76 4.05 5.30 -9.14
CA GLY A 76 4.74 6.57 -9.07
C GLY A 76 4.23 7.46 -7.93
N ARG A 77 4.12 8.74 -8.19
CA ARG A 77 3.62 9.74 -7.25
C ARG A 77 2.57 10.62 -7.92
N LYS A 78 1.54 10.99 -7.19
CA LYS A 78 0.53 11.93 -7.65
C LYS A 78 0.13 12.89 -6.53
N LYS A 79 0.10 14.17 -6.82
CA LYS A 79 -0.45 15.17 -5.89
C LYS A 79 -1.98 15.17 -6.00
N ILE A 80 -2.66 14.95 -4.88
CA ILE A 80 -4.12 15.00 -4.74
C ILE A 80 -4.41 15.97 -3.60
N HIS A 81 -5.10 17.08 -3.89
CA HIS A 81 -5.05 18.27 -3.03
C HIS A 81 -3.60 18.65 -2.72
N ASP A 82 -3.23 18.85 -1.46
CA ASP A 82 -1.83 19.10 -1.06
C ASP A 82 -1.11 17.88 -0.51
N VAL A 83 -1.68 16.68 -0.72
CA VAL A 83 -1.15 15.41 -0.26
C VAL A 83 -0.45 14.70 -1.41
N MET A 84 0.75 14.19 -1.17
CA MET A 84 1.48 13.36 -2.11
C MET A 84 1.05 11.90 -1.93
N GLU A 85 0.27 11.39 -2.86
CA GLU A 85 -0.06 9.96 -2.91
C GLU A 85 1.08 9.16 -3.53
N VAL A 86 1.46 8.08 -2.84
CA VAL A 86 2.40 7.05 -3.31
C VAL A 86 1.67 5.71 -3.27
N PRO A 87 1.00 5.32 -4.37
CA PRO A 87 0.10 4.17 -4.39
C PRO A 87 0.84 2.84 -4.22
N VAL A 88 0.15 1.84 -3.71
CA VAL A 88 0.60 0.45 -3.85
C VAL A 88 0.69 0.13 -5.33
N PHE A 89 1.87 -0.31 -5.77
CA PHE A 89 2.12 -0.56 -7.18
C PHE A 89 1.10 -1.54 -7.75
N THR A 90 0.38 -1.10 -8.79
CA THR A 90 -0.64 -1.90 -9.46
C THR A 90 -0.23 -2.15 -10.91
N TYR A 91 -0.47 -3.36 -11.38
CA TYR A 91 -0.18 -3.77 -12.75
C TYR A 91 -1.30 -4.66 -13.29
N MET A 92 -1.37 -4.77 -14.60
CA MET A 92 -2.33 -5.63 -15.28
C MET A 92 -1.77 -7.04 -15.34
N ASP A 93 -2.46 -7.99 -14.73
CA ASP A 93 -2.13 -9.41 -14.76
C ASP A 93 -2.92 -10.09 -15.89
N LYS A 94 -2.31 -11.07 -16.58
CA LYS A 94 -2.99 -11.87 -17.60
C LYS A 94 -3.41 -13.18 -16.94
N ASP A 95 -4.70 -13.40 -16.84
CA ASP A 95 -5.21 -14.71 -16.46
C ASP A 95 -5.25 -15.68 -17.65
N LEU A 96 -5.55 -16.94 -17.34
CA LEU A 96 -5.67 -18.02 -18.34
C LEU A 96 -6.86 -17.83 -19.30
N MET A 97 -7.80 -16.95 -18.98
CA MET A 97 -9.00 -16.65 -19.76
C MET A 97 -8.83 -15.37 -20.62
N GLY A 98 -7.66 -14.74 -20.56
CA GLY A 98 -7.37 -13.51 -21.30
C GLY A 98 -7.98 -12.25 -20.66
N GLN A 99 -8.59 -12.34 -19.49
CA GLN A 99 -8.94 -11.17 -18.69
C GLN A 99 -7.64 -10.55 -18.14
N VAL A 100 -7.66 -9.24 -17.98
CA VAL A 100 -6.48 -8.49 -17.50
C VAL A 100 -6.90 -7.73 -16.23
N PRO A 101 -7.10 -8.42 -15.10
CA PRO A 101 -7.44 -7.77 -13.86
C PRO A 101 -6.28 -6.93 -13.35
N ALA A 102 -6.59 -5.81 -12.71
CA ALA A 102 -5.61 -5.05 -11.96
C ALA A 102 -5.16 -5.86 -10.74
N LYS A 103 -3.85 -5.95 -10.52
CA LYS A 103 -3.25 -6.67 -9.40
C LYS A 103 -2.27 -5.76 -8.67
N SER A 104 -2.46 -5.61 -7.37
CA SER A 104 -1.53 -4.86 -6.54
C SER A 104 -0.35 -5.72 -6.12
N LEU A 105 0.85 -5.14 -6.11
CA LEU A 105 2.08 -5.84 -5.73
C LEU A 105 2.08 -6.10 -4.22
N GLN A 106 1.88 -7.36 -3.84
CA GLN A 106 1.77 -7.80 -2.44
C GLN A 106 2.58 -9.07 -2.22
N ILE A 107 3.19 -9.19 -1.05
CA ILE A 107 3.94 -10.39 -0.67
C ILE A 107 3.07 -11.66 -0.68
N THR A 108 1.81 -11.55 -0.26
CA THR A 108 0.88 -12.68 -0.16
C THR A 108 0.37 -13.17 -1.51
N SER A 109 0.08 -12.26 -2.42
CA SER A 109 -0.60 -12.55 -3.69
C SER A 109 0.33 -12.75 -4.88
N CYS A 110 1.58 -12.29 -4.78
CA CYS A 110 2.55 -12.37 -5.87
C CYS A 110 3.60 -13.45 -5.58
N SER A 111 3.89 -14.29 -6.55
CA SER A 111 5.03 -15.21 -6.46
C SER A 111 6.36 -14.45 -6.60
N TRP A 112 7.46 -15.03 -6.08
CA TRP A 112 8.76 -14.38 -6.22
C TRP A 112 9.18 -14.15 -7.69
N PRO A 113 9.05 -15.10 -8.62
CA PRO A 113 9.35 -14.85 -10.02
C PRO A 113 8.54 -13.73 -10.64
N GLU A 114 7.26 -13.63 -10.26
CA GLU A 114 6.36 -12.56 -10.68
C GLU A 114 6.82 -11.20 -10.15
N MET A 115 7.09 -11.09 -8.84
CA MET A 115 7.60 -9.86 -8.23
C MET A 115 8.89 -9.40 -8.91
N LYS A 116 9.86 -10.30 -9.09
CA LYS A 116 11.12 -9.99 -9.77
C LYS A 116 10.90 -9.48 -11.20
N TYR A 117 10.05 -10.15 -11.97
CA TYR A 117 9.71 -9.71 -13.33
C TYR A 117 9.08 -8.31 -13.35
N ILE A 118 8.14 -8.06 -12.46
CA ILE A 118 7.43 -6.77 -12.36
C ILE A 118 8.38 -5.65 -11.95
N LEU A 119 9.26 -5.87 -10.97
CA LEU A 119 10.26 -4.89 -10.53
C LEU A 119 11.21 -4.51 -11.69
N LEU A 120 11.76 -5.49 -12.38
CA LEU A 120 12.63 -5.25 -13.55
C LEU A 120 11.90 -4.53 -14.69
N LYS A 121 10.64 -4.86 -14.92
CA LYS A 121 9.80 -4.20 -15.92
C LYS A 121 9.48 -2.75 -15.53
N ALA A 122 9.18 -2.50 -14.26
CA ALA A 122 8.93 -1.15 -13.72
C ALA A 122 10.19 -0.28 -13.86
N ARG A 123 11.36 -0.81 -13.47
CA ARG A 123 12.66 -0.14 -13.67
C ARG A 123 12.88 0.22 -15.15
N LYS A 124 12.69 -0.73 -16.06
CA LYS A 124 12.85 -0.50 -17.52
C LYS A 124 11.92 0.59 -18.05
N LYS A 125 10.77 0.79 -17.39
CA LYS A 125 9.80 1.85 -17.72
C LYS A 125 10.09 3.18 -17.02
N GLY A 126 11.13 3.28 -16.20
CA GLY A 126 11.47 4.49 -15.47
C GLY A 126 10.50 4.81 -14.33
N ILE A 127 9.82 3.81 -13.76
CA ILE A 127 8.93 4.00 -12.61
C ILE A 127 9.81 4.13 -11.36
N GLU A 128 9.83 5.33 -10.76
CA GLU A 128 10.74 5.65 -9.65
C GLU A 128 10.28 5.13 -8.30
N ASN A 129 8.96 5.03 -8.08
CA ASN A 129 8.41 4.64 -6.78
C ASN A 129 7.54 3.39 -6.92
N ILE A 130 7.92 2.35 -6.19
CA ILE A 130 7.23 1.06 -6.17
C ILE A 130 6.94 0.70 -4.71
N VAL A 131 5.67 0.74 -4.33
CA VAL A 131 5.22 0.30 -3.01
C VAL A 131 4.79 -1.16 -3.08
N VAL A 132 5.42 -2.00 -2.28
CA VAL A 132 5.05 -3.41 -2.07
C VAL A 132 4.24 -3.53 -0.80
N LEU A 133 3.02 -4.03 -0.88
CA LEU A 133 2.14 -4.17 0.28
C LEU A 133 2.43 -5.46 1.03
N THR A 134 2.48 -5.37 2.35
CA THR A 134 2.49 -6.52 3.27
C THR A 134 1.96 -6.12 4.64
N HIS A 135 1.57 -7.11 5.45
CA HIS A 135 1.14 -6.91 6.83
C HIS A 135 1.90 -7.88 7.76
N PRO A 136 2.21 -7.49 8.99
CA PRO A 136 2.95 -8.35 9.94
C PRO A 136 2.30 -9.73 10.16
N PHE A 137 0.98 -9.81 10.21
CA PHE A 137 0.26 -11.07 10.43
C PHE A 137 0.34 -12.05 9.24
N GLU A 138 0.75 -11.60 8.06
CA GLU A 138 0.90 -12.45 6.86
C GLU A 138 2.09 -13.41 6.97
N PHE A 139 3.03 -13.16 7.89
CA PHE A 139 4.21 -13.99 8.13
C PHE A 139 3.99 -15.11 9.14
N ILE A 140 2.79 -15.20 9.69
CA ILE A 140 2.36 -16.26 10.58
C ILE A 140 1.06 -16.90 10.06
N LYS A 141 0.83 -18.14 10.41
CA LYS A 141 -0.43 -18.85 10.15
C LYS A 141 -1.01 -19.33 11.47
N LYS A 142 -2.29 -19.16 11.66
CA LYS A 142 -2.99 -19.79 12.77
C LYS A 142 -3.08 -21.31 12.50
N LYS A 143 -2.83 -22.11 13.52
CA LYS A 143 -2.99 -23.57 13.48
C LYS A 143 -4.36 -24.00 14.02
N ASN A 144 -5.01 -23.13 14.79
CA ASN A 144 -6.35 -23.33 15.31
C ASN A 144 -7.15 -22.01 15.31
N ASP A 145 -8.47 -22.11 15.40
CA ASP A 145 -9.35 -20.93 15.35
C ASP A 145 -9.26 -20.03 16.60
N GLN A 146 -8.69 -20.54 17.69
CA GLN A 146 -8.52 -19.80 18.94
C GLN A 146 -7.24 -18.95 18.98
N TYR A 147 -6.44 -18.95 17.91
CA TYR A 147 -5.15 -18.23 17.82
C TYR A 147 -4.13 -18.59 18.92
N THR A 148 -4.33 -19.71 19.63
CA THR A 148 -3.40 -20.14 20.69
C THR A 148 -2.17 -20.85 20.15
N GLN A 149 -2.21 -21.32 18.91
CA GLN A 149 -1.09 -21.93 18.20
C GLN A 149 -0.84 -21.22 16.87
N MET A 150 0.34 -20.65 16.73
CA MET A 150 0.80 -19.97 15.52
C MET A 150 2.04 -20.67 14.98
N ILE A 151 2.13 -20.77 13.67
CA ILE A 151 3.30 -21.28 12.95
C ILE A 151 3.79 -20.25 11.93
N ARG A 152 5.05 -20.33 11.57
CA ARG A 152 5.63 -19.46 10.54
C ARG A 152 4.99 -19.69 9.18
N ASN A 153 4.65 -18.63 8.47
CA ASN A 153 4.32 -18.68 7.06
C ASN A 153 5.60 -18.60 6.23
N ARG A 154 6.29 -19.73 6.08
CA ARG A 154 7.58 -19.80 5.39
C ARG A 154 7.54 -19.23 3.97
N VAL A 155 6.45 -19.47 3.24
CA VAL A 155 6.30 -18.97 1.86
C VAL A 155 6.40 -17.44 1.80
N ASN A 156 5.70 -16.74 2.69
CA ASN A 156 5.73 -15.29 2.70
C ASN A 156 7.06 -14.76 3.25
N GLN A 157 7.65 -15.43 4.25
CA GLN A 157 8.97 -15.08 4.76
C GLN A 157 10.03 -15.20 3.67
N GLU A 158 10.09 -16.32 2.95
CA GLU A 158 11.03 -16.52 1.83
C GLU A 158 10.83 -15.52 0.69
N ARG A 159 9.59 -15.12 0.42
CA ARG A 159 9.31 -14.08 -0.58
C ARG A 159 9.88 -12.73 -0.17
N LEU A 160 9.69 -12.35 1.09
CA LEU A 160 10.24 -11.10 1.63
C LEU A 160 11.77 -11.14 1.66
N GLU A 161 12.37 -12.23 2.14
CA GLU A 161 13.82 -12.42 2.15
C GLU A 161 14.41 -12.29 0.74
N LYS A 162 13.81 -12.95 -0.25
CA LYS A 162 14.23 -12.85 -1.65
C LYS A 162 14.06 -11.45 -2.23
N LEU A 163 12.99 -10.73 -1.85
CA LEU A 163 12.80 -9.33 -2.24
C LEU A 163 13.91 -8.45 -1.66
N CYS A 164 14.20 -8.56 -0.37
CA CYS A 164 15.26 -7.79 0.29
C CYS A 164 16.64 -8.09 -0.31
N SER A 165 16.96 -9.38 -0.52
CA SER A 165 18.22 -9.78 -1.16
C SER A 165 18.34 -9.24 -2.58
N PHE A 166 17.25 -9.29 -3.35
CA PHE A 166 17.22 -8.75 -4.70
C PHE A 166 17.48 -7.25 -4.74
N ILE A 167 16.87 -6.47 -3.84
CA ILE A 167 17.10 -5.03 -3.73
C ILE A 167 18.58 -4.77 -3.37
N GLN A 168 19.12 -5.51 -2.42
CA GLN A 168 20.51 -5.37 -2.00
C GLN A 168 21.51 -5.74 -3.12
N GLU A 169 21.24 -6.80 -3.88
CA GLU A 169 22.07 -7.23 -5.01
C GLU A 169 22.00 -6.24 -6.20
N HIS A 170 21.00 -5.38 -6.22
CA HIS A 170 20.75 -4.41 -7.28
C HIS A 170 20.65 -2.98 -6.72
N ASP A 171 21.53 -2.65 -5.77
CA ASP A 171 21.52 -1.37 -5.04
C ASP A 171 21.77 -0.14 -5.93
N GLN A 172 22.39 -0.33 -7.11
CA GLN A 172 22.53 0.71 -8.12
C GLN A 172 21.22 1.05 -8.83
N ASP A 173 20.24 0.15 -8.76
CA ASP A 173 18.98 0.21 -9.49
C ASP A 173 17.76 0.41 -8.58
N PHE A 174 17.86 -0.10 -7.36
CA PHE A 174 16.79 -0.07 -6.35
C PHE A 174 17.36 0.38 -5.00
N THR A 175 16.66 1.31 -4.37
CA THR A 175 16.92 1.72 -3.00
C THR A 175 15.63 1.54 -2.18
N SER A 176 15.77 1.17 -0.90
CA SER A 176 14.64 1.27 0.02
C SER A 176 14.37 2.75 0.31
N GLY A 177 13.12 3.18 0.22
CA GLY A 177 12.71 4.53 0.64
C GLY A 177 12.68 4.63 2.16
N ASP A 178 13.05 5.78 2.68
CA ASP A 178 12.92 6.17 4.08
C ASP A 178 11.50 6.66 4.39
#